data_2a69429f006234ebb7f6a26d22545656
#
_entry.id   2a69429f006234ebb7f6a26d22545656
#
_cell.length_a   1.000
_cell.length_b   1.000
_cell.length_c   1.000
_cell.angle_alpha   90.00
_cell.angle_beta   90.00
_cell.angle_gamma   90.00
#
_symmetry.space_group_name_H-M   'P 1'
#
loop_
_entity.id
_entity.type
_entity.pdbx_description
1 polymer ?
#
loop_
_entity_poly.entity_id
_entity_poly.type
_entity_poly.pdbx_seq_one_letter_code
_entity_poly.pdbx_strand_id
1 'polypeptide(L)'
;MATESLKVTPTSLDTDLSSYDSISSSYPLLNILGKDETNSTFTRFNMTTGVLAYTYVFLMFDFSAIPENATINRVSCSCKCKCSNSSAVVAGNNDIALCENSSVIVRSSSTRTFSTSASTETISSVEITRAQLKNLRFRLLGARGSVGVNRTHYLDLYGVSITVEYTTQDQVEMQFSVSGTWLNVTEAYVKSNDGVWIKQEDFTKVFDESKTYVAD
;
A
#
# COMPACT_ATOMS: atom_id res chain seq x y z
N MET A 1 -23.62 0.73 -4.68
CA MET A 1 -22.16 0.78 -4.38
C MET A 1 -21.79 -0.45 -3.55
N ALA A 2 -20.88 -1.28 -4.04
CA ALA A 2 -20.38 -2.44 -3.32
C ALA A 2 -19.01 -2.11 -2.72
N THR A 3 -18.78 -2.54 -1.47
CA THR A 3 -17.44 -2.48 -0.86
C THR A 3 -16.71 -3.75 -1.23
N GLU A 4 -15.52 -3.59 -1.77
CA GLU A 4 -14.64 -4.66 -2.20
C GLU A 4 -13.36 -4.64 -1.37
N SER A 5 -12.63 -5.74 -1.39
CA SER A 5 -11.36 -5.87 -0.67
C SER A 5 -10.33 -6.56 -1.55
N LEU A 6 -9.16 -5.94 -1.70
CA LEU A 6 -8.02 -6.49 -2.41
C LEU A 6 -6.85 -6.69 -1.44
N LYS A 7 -6.36 -7.93 -1.33
CA LYS A 7 -5.12 -8.26 -0.61
C LYS A 7 -3.98 -8.37 -1.63
N VAL A 8 -2.91 -7.60 -1.43
CA VAL A 8 -1.71 -7.59 -2.26
C VAL A 8 -0.47 -7.96 -1.45
N THR A 9 0.51 -8.54 -2.13
CA THR A 9 1.79 -8.96 -1.58
C THR A 9 2.95 -8.24 -2.27
N PRO A 10 4.17 -8.21 -1.70
CA PRO A 10 5.28 -7.49 -2.30
C PRO A 10 5.62 -7.97 -3.70
N THR A 11 5.84 -7.04 -4.61
CA THR A 11 6.30 -7.31 -5.98
C THR A 11 7.79 -7.11 -6.15
N SER A 12 8.39 -6.19 -5.38
CA SER A 12 9.81 -5.89 -5.43
C SER A 12 10.30 -5.19 -4.16
N LEU A 13 11.63 -5.12 -4.04
CA LEU A 13 12.32 -4.29 -3.06
C LEU A 13 12.57 -2.91 -3.71
N ASP A 14 12.26 -1.85 -2.97
CA ASP A 14 12.65 -0.50 -3.36
C ASP A 14 14.12 -0.26 -2.93
N THR A 15 15.03 -0.43 -3.86
CA THR A 15 16.48 -0.34 -3.59
C THR A 15 16.94 1.08 -3.31
N ASP A 16 16.25 2.09 -3.83
CA ASP A 16 16.62 3.49 -3.69
C ASP A 16 16.32 4.01 -2.28
N LEU A 17 15.26 3.49 -1.65
CA LEU A 17 14.86 3.85 -0.30
C LEU A 17 15.39 2.89 0.77
N SER A 18 15.76 1.67 0.41
CA SER A 18 16.22 0.65 1.35
C SER A 18 17.69 0.87 1.74
N SER A 19 18.00 0.61 2.99
CA SER A 19 19.37 0.68 3.54
C SER A 19 19.61 -0.52 4.46
N TYR A 20 20.42 -1.45 4.02
CA TYR A 20 20.85 -2.65 4.74
C TYR A 20 22.24 -3.07 4.22
N ASP A 21 22.98 -3.88 5.00
CA ASP A 21 24.34 -4.25 4.58
C ASP A 21 24.34 -5.30 3.47
N SER A 22 23.52 -6.33 3.64
CA SER A 22 23.40 -7.40 2.64
C SER A 22 22.13 -8.21 2.86
N ILE A 23 21.68 -8.87 1.79
CA ILE A 23 20.70 -9.96 1.88
C ILE A 23 21.48 -11.26 1.91
N SER A 24 21.14 -12.15 2.84
CA SER A 24 21.77 -13.46 2.95
C SER A 24 21.50 -14.29 1.70
N SER A 25 22.55 -14.86 1.09
CA SER A 25 22.41 -15.75 -0.06
C SER A 25 21.60 -17.03 0.25
N SER A 26 21.65 -17.49 1.51
CA SER A 26 20.85 -18.65 1.96
C SER A 26 19.37 -18.32 2.17
N TYR A 27 19.02 -17.04 2.27
CA TYR A 27 17.64 -16.55 2.51
C TYR A 27 17.34 -15.35 1.58
N PRO A 28 17.26 -15.60 0.27
CA PRO A 28 17.20 -14.56 -0.74
C PRO A 28 15.88 -13.79 -0.73
N LEU A 29 15.86 -12.63 -1.40
CA LEU A 29 14.69 -11.77 -1.52
C LEU A 29 13.46 -12.51 -2.10
N LEU A 30 13.66 -13.45 -3.02
CA LEU A 30 12.60 -14.25 -3.62
C LEU A 30 11.73 -15.01 -2.60
N ASN A 31 12.24 -15.23 -1.38
CA ASN A 31 11.48 -15.92 -0.34
C ASN A 31 10.26 -15.13 0.14
N ILE A 32 10.22 -13.81 -0.07
CA ILE A 32 9.12 -12.94 0.40
C ILE A 32 8.33 -12.29 -0.74
N LEU A 33 8.87 -12.26 -1.97
CA LEU A 33 8.11 -11.71 -3.10
C LEU A 33 6.91 -12.59 -3.41
N GLY A 34 5.74 -11.96 -3.51
CA GLY A 34 4.47 -12.67 -3.68
C GLY A 34 4.00 -13.43 -2.44
N LYS A 35 4.57 -13.17 -1.25
CA LYS A 35 4.26 -13.91 -0.02
C LYS A 35 3.66 -13.00 1.04
N ASP A 36 2.61 -13.50 1.65
CA ASP A 36 1.95 -12.86 2.79
C ASP A 36 2.53 -13.35 4.15
N GLU A 37 1.96 -12.85 5.22
CA GLU A 37 2.36 -13.16 6.60
C GLU A 37 2.21 -14.63 7.01
N THR A 38 1.55 -15.46 6.21
CA THR A 38 1.41 -16.92 6.49
C THR A 38 2.63 -17.73 6.05
N ASN A 39 3.52 -17.11 5.25
CA ASN A 39 4.70 -17.76 4.71
C ASN A 39 5.60 -18.35 5.82
N SER A 40 6.23 -19.50 5.55
CA SER A 40 7.16 -20.17 6.46
C SER A 40 8.64 -19.91 6.13
N THR A 41 8.94 -19.51 4.90
CA THR A 41 10.29 -19.10 4.48
C THR A 41 10.46 -17.59 4.72
N PHE A 42 11.70 -17.13 4.77
CA PHE A 42 11.98 -15.72 5.05
C PHE A 42 13.17 -15.21 4.22
N THR A 43 13.24 -13.89 4.08
CA THR A 43 14.44 -13.19 3.62
C THR A 43 15.17 -12.62 4.82
N ARG A 44 16.50 -12.76 4.84
CA ARG A 44 17.35 -12.24 5.90
C ARG A 44 18.09 -11.01 5.44
N PHE A 45 17.83 -9.91 6.13
CA PHE A 45 18.55 -8.64 5.97
C PHE A 45 19.60 -8.53 7.08
N ASN A 46 20.86 -8.59 6.70
CA ASN A 46 21.98 -8.47 7.63
C ASN A 46 22.21 -7.00 7.98
N MET A 47 22.58 -6.78 9.24
CA MET A 47 22.92 -5.48 9.78
C MET A 47 24.33 -5.53 10.33
N THR A 48 25.24 -4.72 9.83
CA THR A 48 26.64 -4.71 10.28
C THR A 48 26.82 -3.99 11.61
N THR A 49 27.94 -4.31 12.24
CA THR A 49 28.35 -3.77 13.52
C THR A 49 28.97 -2.38 13.39
N GLY A 50 28.50 -1.41 14.12
CA GLY A 50 29.02 -0.04 14.18
C GLY A 50 28.18 0.84 15.08
N VAL A 51 28.40 2.11 15.07
CA VAL A 51 27.61 3.17 15.70
C VAL A 51 26.14 3.02 15.30
N LEU A 52 25.20 3.45 16.16
CA LEU A 52 23.74 3.45 15.92
C LEU A 52 23.39 3.44 14.43
N ALA A 53 23.04 2.26 13.92
CA ALA A 53 22.68 2.09 12.53
C ALA A 53 21.20 1.70 12.45
N TYR A 54 20.52 2.31 11.50
CA TYR A 54 19.16 1.94 11.15
C TYR A 54 19.20 1.10 9.87
N THR A 55 18.45 0.03 9.87
CA THR A 55 18.19 -0.75 8.65
C THR A 55 16.77 -0.48 8.20
N TYR A 56 16.65 -0.01 6.99
CA TYR A 56 15.38 0.26 6.34
C TYR A 56 15.18 -0.75 5.21
N VAL A 57 14.04 -1.42 5.21
CA VAL A 57 13.62 -2.28 4.10
C VAL A 57 12.29 -1.74 3.60
N PHE A 58 12.28 -1.25 2.35
CA PHE A 58 11.06 -0.77 1.70
C PHE A 58 10.62 -1.76 0.63
N LEU A 59 9.36 -2.16 0.66
CA LEU A 59 8.75 -3.06 -0.31
C LEU A 59 7.69 -2.34 -1.13
N MET A 60 7.64 -2.66 -2.40
CA MET A 60 6.68 -2.15 -3.37
C MET A 60 5.57 -3.18 -3.61
N PHE A 61 4.40 -2.67 -3.97
CA PHE A 61 3.19 -3.44 -4.23
C PHE A 61 2.53 -2.98 -5.52
N ASP A 62 1.77 -3.88 -6.14
CA ASP A 62 0.97 -3.56 -7.31
C ASP A 62 -0.50 -3.43 -6.91
N PHE A 63 -1.06 -2.25 -7.14
CA PHE A 63 -2.46 -1.93 -6.87
C PHE A 63 -3.27 -1.71 -8.16
N SER A 64 -2.74 -2.12 -9.31
CA SER A 64 -3.38 -1.91 -10.63
C SER A 64 -4.74 -2.59 -10.77
N ALA A 65 -4.99 -3.63 -9.97
CA ALA A 65 -6.29 -4.31 -9.93
C ALA A 65 -7.43 -3.47 -9.30
N ILE A 66 -7.09 -2.37 -8.59
CA ILE A 66 -8.10 -1.47 -8.02
C ILE A 66 -8.52 -0.47 -9.11
N PRO A 67 -9.81 -0.40 -9.48
CA PRO A 67 -10.30 0.50 -10.52
C PRO A 67 -9.91 1.97 -10.27
N GLU A 68 -9.60 2.70 -11.32
CA GLU A 68 -9.17 4.11 -11.22
C GLU A 68 -10.23 5.02 -10.56
N ASN A 69 -11.50 4.74 -10.78
CA ASN A 69 -12.63 5.47 -10.20
C ASN A 69 -13.04 4.98 -8.80
N ALA A 70 -12.32 4.01 -8.23
CA ALA A 70 -12.63 3.51 -6.90
C ALA A 70 -12.27 4.53 -5.81
N THR A 71 -13.15 4.67 -4.83
CA THR A 71 -12.87 5.39 -3.59
C THR A 71 -12.18 4.46 -2.61
N ILE A 72 -11.01 4.84 -2.11
CA ILE A 72 -10.30 4.07 -1.10
C ILE A 72 -10.93 4.36 0.26
N ASN A 73 -11.44 3.32 0.91
CA ASN A 73 -12.08 3.45 2.22
C ASN A 73 -11.06 3.33 3.33
N ARG A 74 -10.21 2.28 3.28
CA ARG A 74 -9.17 2.05 4.27
C ARG A 74 -8.12 1.08 3.77
N VAL A 75 -6.95 1.14 4.40
CA VAL A 75 -5.83 0.24 4.16
C VAL A 75 -5.37 -0.36 5.48
N SER A 76 -5.05 -1.63 5.47
CA SER A 76 -4.42 -2.33 6.59
C SER A 76 -3.20 -3.10 6.11
N CYS A 77 -2.28 -3.39 7.02
CA CYS A 77 -1.07 -4.13 6.70
C CYS A 77 -0.81 -5.20 7.76
N SER A 78 -0.34 -6.35 7.32
CA SER A 78 0.14 -7.44 8.16
C SER A 78 1.51 -7.88 7.70
N CYS A 79 2.43 -8.08 8.62
CA CYS A 79 3.73 -8.66 8.30
C CYS A 79 4.18 -9.63 9.38
N LYS A 80 4.92 -10.68 8.99
CA LYS A 80 5.54 -11.63 9.91
C LYS A 80 7.05 -11.46 9.85
N CYS A 81 7.64 -11.14 11.00
CA CYS A 81 9.06 -10.88 11.12
C CYS A 81 9.64 -11.37 12.46
N LYS A 82 10.97 -11.42 12.55
CA LYS A 82 11.72 -11.59 13.80
C LYS A 82 13.09 -10.91 13.71
N CYS A 83 13.76 -10.74 14.84
CA CYS A 83 15.13 -10.27 14.90
C CYS A 83 16.07 -11.31 15.52
N SER A 84 17.39 -11.15 15.32
CA SER A 84 18.39 -12.11 15.83
C SER A 84 18.53 -12.12 17.35
N ASN A 85 18.31 -10.95 18.00
CA ASN A 85 18.46 -10.81 19.44
C ASN A 85 17.68 -9.56 19.91
N SER A 86 16.82 -9.71 20.90
CA SER A 86 16.04 -8.63 21.46
C SER A 86 16.88 -7.59 22.20
N SER A 87 18.05 -7.95 22.76
CA SER A 87 18.95 -7.01 23.46
C SER A 87 19.85 -6.20 22.53
N ALA A 88 20.02 -6.65 21.29
CA ALA A 88 20.85 -5.98 20.30
C ALA A 88 20.09 -4.91 19.50
N VAL A 89 18.79 -4.99 19.54
CA VAL A 89 17.88 -4.04 18.91
C VAL A 89 17.50 -3.03 19.99
N VAL A 90 17.82 -1.76 19.80
CA VAL A 90 17.48 -0.71 20.78
C VAL A 90 15.98 -0.73 20.99
N ALA A 91 15.58 -1.02 22.24
CA ALA A 91 14.19 -0.92 22.62
C ALA A 91 13.65 0.46 22.22
N GLY A 92 12.62 0.46 21.42
CA GLY A 92 11.91 1.69 21.07
C GLY A 92 12.08 2.20 19.65
N ASN A 93 12.91 1.58 18.81
CA ASN A 93 13.16 2.09 17.47
C ASN A 93 12.86 1.10 16.33
N ASN A 94 12.16 0.00 16.60
CA ASN A 94 11.74 -0.94 15.56
C ASN A 94 10.29 -0.73 15.25
N ASP A 95 9.97 -0.60 13.97
CA ASP A 95 8.59 -0.47 13.54
C ASP A 95 8.37 -1.13 12.17
N ILE A 96 7.10 -1.38 11.89
CA ILE A 96 6.58 -1.47 10.54
C ILE A 96 5.78 -0.21 10.25
N ALA A 97 5.85 0.28 9.04
CA ALA A 97 5.13 1.48 8.64
C ALA A 97 4.57 1.35 7.22
N LEU A 98 3.48 2.06 6.97
CA LEU A 98 3.05 2.42 5.62
C LEU A 98 3.58 3.83 5.32
N CYS A 99 4.19 3.98 4.16
CA CYS A 99 4.85 5.20 3.73
C CYS A 99 4.36 5.61 2.34
N GLU A 100 4.23 6.90 2.11
CA GLU A 100 4.19 7.45 0.76
C GLU A 100 5.63 7.76 0.35
N ASN A 101 6.18 6.96 -0.56
CA ASN A 101 7.62 6.90 -0.80
C ASN A 101 8.40 6.68 0.52
N SER A 102 9.20 7.65 0.97
CA SER A 102 9.95 7.60 2.23
C SER A 102 9.19 8.22 3.42
N SER A 103 8.12 8.97 3.18
CA SER A 103 7.38 9.69 4.22
C SER A 103 6.40 8.76 4.94
N VAL A 104 6.51 8.66 6.25
CA VAL A 104 5.64 7.80 7.07
C VAL A 104 4.23 8.37 7.12
N ILE A 105 3.24 7.58 6.66
CA ILE A 105 1.82 7.87 6.85
C ILE A 105 1.40 7.38 8.23
N VAL A 106 1.72 6.10 8.54
CA VAL A 106 1.38 5.46 9.81
C VAL A 106 2.40 4.40 10.16
N ARG A 107 2.58 4.16 11.45
CA ARG A 107 3.46 3.11 11.99
C ARG A 107 2.74 2.27 13.04
N SER A 108 3.19 1.04 13.26
CA SER A 108 2.57 0.12 14.22
C SER A 108 2.72 0.56 15.68
N SER A 109 3.85 1.07 16.07
CA SER A 109 4.13 1.65 17.40
C SER A 109 5.53 2.26 17.41
N SER A 110 5.73 3.29 18.19
CA SER A 110 7.03 3.96 18.31
C SER A 110 8.03 3.29 19.30
N THR A 111 7.64 2.19 19.95
CA THR A 111 8.40 1.63 21.09
C THR A 111 8.47 0.09 21.07
N ARG A 112 8.52 -0.53 19.90
CA ARG A 112 8.58 -2.00 19.82
C ARG A 112 9.99 -2.55 19.74
N THR A 113 10.18 -3.69 20.41
CA THR A 113 11.28 -4.62 20.14
C THR A 113 10.70 -5.79 19.36
N PHE A 114 11.23 -6.08 18.18
CA PHE A 114 10.82 -7.28 17.48
C PHE A 114 11.20 -8.53 18.29
N SER A 115 10.31 -9.52 18.28
CA SER A 115 10.56 -10.80 18.95
C SER A 115 11.72 -11.55 18.29
N THR A 116 12.44 -12.36 19.08
CA THR A 116 13.39 -13.36 18.55
C THR A 116 12.67 -14.57 17.96
N SER A 117 11.41 -14.76 18.29
CA SER A 117 10.51 -15.70 17.63
C SER A 117 9.71 -14.98 16.57
N ALA A 118 9.38 -15.66 15.47
CA ALA A 118 8.55 -15.08 14.42
C ALA A 118 7.19 -14.66 14.97
N SER A 119 6.83 -13.40 14.81
CA SER A 119 5.56 -12.81 15.24
C SER A 119 4.92 -12.02 14.11
N THR A 120 3.60 -11.94 14.12
CA THR A 120 2.85 -11.10 13.19
C THR A 120 2.63 -9.72 13.78
N GLU A 121 3.03 -8.71 13.04
CA GLU A 121 2.84 -7.30 13.33
C GLU A 121 1.77 -6.74 12.40
N THR A 122 0.91 -5.86 12.90
CA THR A 122 -0.19 -5.31 12.12
C THR A 122 -0.28 -3.79 12.24
N ILE A 123 -0.68 -3.16 11.15
CA ILE A 123 -1.23 -1.80 11.12
C ILE A 123 -2.69 -1.96 10.77
N SER A 124 -3.56 -1.64 11.72
CA SER A 124 -5.00 -1.68 11.52
C SER A 124 -5.46 -0.40 10.84
N SER A 125 -6.43 -0.55 10.00
CA SER A 125 -7.26 0.47 9.34
C SER A 125 -6.74 1.91 9.31
N VAL A 126 -6.20 2.32 8.16
CA VAL A 126 -5.72 3.69 7.91
C VAL A 126 -6.44 4.27 6.71
N GLU A 127 -6.90 5.49 6.83
CA GLU A 127 -7.43 6.23 5.70
C GLU A 127 -6.28 6.82 4.87
N ILE A 128 -6.27 6.53 3.59
CA ILE A 128 -5.32 7.11 2.63
C ILE A 128 -6.05 7.53 1.37
N THR A 129 -5.48 8.50 0.68
CA THR A 129 -6.00 8.95 -0.61
C THR A 129 -5.58 8.01 -1.74
N ARG A 130 -6.29 8.06 -2.86
CA ARG A 130 -5.90 7.35 -4.08
C ARG A 130 -4.49 7.74 -4.57
N ALA A 131 -4.13 9.00 -4.44
CA ALA A 131 -2.79 9.49 -4.80
C ALA A 131 -1.70 8.84 -3.94
N GLN A 132 -1.93 8.74 -2.64
CA GLN A 132 -1.00 8.07 -1.72
C GLN A 132 -0.88 6.57 -1.99
N LEU A 133 -1.99 5.90 -2.38
CA LEU A 133 -1.97 4.48 -2.70
C LEU A 133 -1.01 4.17 -3.86
N LYS A 134 -0.94 5.02 -4.89
CA LYS A 134 -0.03 4.84 -6.04
C LYS A 134 1.45 4.78 -5.62
N ASN A 135 1.80 5.48 -4.55
CA ASN A 135 3.17 5.59 -4.04
C ASN A 135 3.38 4.84 -2.71
N LEU A 136 2.42 3.98 -2.35
CA LEU A 136 2.45 3.29 -1.06
C LEU A 136 3.59 2.28 -1.01
N ARG A 137 4.34 2.32 0.09
CA ARG A 137 5.42 1.41 0.43
C ARG A 137 5.17 0.84 1.83
N PHE A 138 5.51 -0.42 1.99
CA PHE A 138 5.72 -0.97 3.33
C PHE A 138 7.16 -0.72 3.72
N ARG A 139 7.39 -0.28 4.96
CA ARG A 139 8.72 -0.14 5.55
C ARG A 139 8.85 -1.06 6.76
N LEU A 140 9.92 -1.83 6.79
CA LEU A 140 10.42 -2.49 7.99
C LEU A 140 11.63 -1.71 8.49
N LEU A 141 11.57 -1.22 9.72
CA LEU A 141 12.67 -0.53 10.39
C LEU A 141 13.23 -1.42 11.48
N GLY A 142 14.53 -1.68 11.40
CA GLY A 142 15.32 -2.22 12.49
C GLY A 142 16.34 -1.21 12.97
N ALA A 143 16.30 -0.88 14.25
CA ALA A 143 17.32 -0.03 14.87
C ALA A 143 18.27 -0.90 15.70
N ARG A 144 19.55 -0.62 15.56
CA ARG A 144 20.59 -1.26 16.30
C ARG A 144 21.18 -0.34 17.35
N GLY A 145 21.26 -0.82 18.59
CA GLY A 145 22.01 -0.14 19.65
C GLY A 145 23.50 -0.42 19.56
N SER A 146 24.29 0.52 20.07
CA SER A 146 25.72 0.35 20.29
C SER A 146 25.95 -0.69 21.40
N VAL A 147 26.08 -1.95 21.03
CA VAL A 147 26.59 -2.98 21.95
C VAL A 147 27.97 -3.35 21.43
N GLY A 148 28.99 -2.98 22.19
CA GLY A 148 30.37 -3.31 21.83
C GLY A 148 30.48 -4.79 21.43
N VAL A 149 31.18 -5.01 20.35
CA VAL A 149 31.65 -6.26 19.77
C VAL A 149 30.93 -6.68 18.46
N ASN A 150 31.75 -7.05 17.50
CA ASN A 150 31.47 -7.58 16.16
C ASN A 150 30.47 -8.74 16.10
N ARG A 151 29.19 -8.49 16.31
CA ARG A 151 28.12 -9.48 16.08
C ARG A 151 27.24 -9.06 14.93
N THR A 152 27.06 -9.92 13.99
CA THR A 152 26.08 -9.75 12.90
C THR A 152 24.69 -9.85 13.49
N HIS A 153 23.91 -8.79 13.35
CA HIS A 153 22.49 -8.77 13.64
C HIS A 153 21.72 -8.92 12.34
N TYR A 154 20.48 -9.42 12.42
CA TYR A 154 19.65 -9.58 11.24
C TYR A 154 18.18 -9.37 11.58
N LEU A 155 17.44 -8.97 10.54
CA LEU A 155 15.99 -9.00 10.48
C LEU A 155 15.59 -10.10 9.49
N ASP A 156 14.73 -10.99 9.93
CA ASP A 156 14.10 -12.00 9.08
C ASP A 156 12.66 -11.55 8.81
N LEU A 157 12.34 -11.33 7.56
CA LEU A 157 11.01 -11.01 7.07
C LEU A 157 10.45 -12.24 6.35
N TYR A 158 9.30 -12.72 6.79
CA TYR A 158 8.64 -13.92 6.24
C TYR A 158 7.68 -13.58 5.11
N GLY A 159 6.96 -12.49 5.26
CA GLY A 159 6.03 -12.01 4.26
C GLY A 159 5.24 -10.81 4.77
N VAL A 160 4.64 -10.12 3.82
CA VAL A 160 3.85 -8.91 4.06
C VAL A 160 2.61 -8.97 3.19
N SER A 161 1.50 -8.51 3.72
CA SER A 161 0.32 -8.21 2.93
C SER A 161 -0.22 -6.83 3.26
N ILE A 162 -0.76 -6.17 2.23
CA ILE A 162 -1.56 -4.96 2.36
C ILE A 162 -2.95 -5.30 1.88
N THR A 163 -3.96 -4.99 2.69
CA THR A 163 -5.36 -5.13 2.32
C THR A 163 -5.94 -3.73 2.12
N VAL A 164 -6.50 -3.50 0.94
CA VAL A 164 -7.18 -2.26 0.57
C VAL A 164 -8.66 -2.53 0.47
N GLU A 165 -9.45 -1.82 1.24
CA GLU A 165 -10.91 -1.78 1.09
C GLU A 165 -11.29 -0.54 0.27
N TYR A 166 -12.08 -0.75 -0.75
CA TYR A 166 -12.50 0.31 -1.67
C TYR A 166 -13.94 0.12 -2.09
N THR A 167 -14.53 1.19 -2.57
CA THR A 167 -15.88 1.20 -3.12
C THR A 167 -15.81 1.63 -4.57
N THR A 168 -16.36 0.81 -5.45
CA THR A 168 -16.58 1.19 -6.84
C THR A 168 -17.89 1.94 -6.94
N GLN A 169 -17.86 3.09 -7.60
CA GLN A 169 -19.11 3.67 -8.06
C GLN A 169 -19.58 2.81 -9.23
N ASP A 170 -20.80 2.31 -9.13
CA ASP A 170 -21.43 1.70 -10.29
C ASP A 170 -21.35 2.73 -11.42
N GLN A 171 -20.71 2.35 -12.52
CA GLN A 171 -20.78 3.16 -13.72
C GLN A 171 -22.27 3.16 -14.12
N VAL A 172 -22.95 4.25 -13.89
CA VAL A 172 -24.28 4.43 -14.45
C VAL A 172 -24.06 4.57 -15.95
N GLU A 173 -24.20 3.45 -16.67
CA GLU A 173 -24.27 3.51 -18.11
C GLU A 173 -25.56 4.26 -18.48
N MET A 174 -25.40 5.50 -18.81
CA MET A 174 -26.53 6.26 -19.37
C MET A 174 -26.75 5.80 -20.79
N GLN A 175 -27.95 5.34 -21.03
CA GLN A 175 -28.42 4.98 -22.36
C GLN A 175 -29.56 5.92 -22.74
N PHE A 176 -29.58 6.32 -23.98
CA PHE A 176 -30.73 7.03 -24.54
C PHE A 176 -31.24 6.27 -25.77
N SER A 177 -32.53 6.33 -25.99
CA SER A 177 -33.16 5.64 -27.10
C SER A 177 -33.38 6.61 -28.26
N VAL A 178 -32.86 6.25 -29.42
CA VAL A 178 -33.14 6.95 -30.68
C VAL A 178 -33.87 5.98 -31.58
N SER A 179 -35.11 6.30 -31.94
CA SER A 179 -35.92 5.46 -32.82
C SER A 179 -36.06 4.00 -32.35
N GLY A 180 -36.12 3.79 -31.04
CA GLY A 180 -36.23 2.46 -30.43
C GLY A 180 -34.90 1.68 -30.26
N THR A 181 -33.79 2.28 -30.63
CA THR A 181 -32.46 1.69 -30.40
C THR A 181 -31.79 2.37 -29.19
N TRP A 182 -31.37 1.57 -28.21
CA TRP A 182 -30.63 2.04 -27.04
C TRP A 182 -29.17 2.25 -27.39
N LEU A 183 -28.66 3.46 -27.10
CA LEU A 183 -27.26 3.85 -27.33
C LEU A 183 -26.61 4.23 -26.00
N ASN A 184 -25.39 3.81 -25.81
CA ASN A 184 -24.61 4.21 -24.64
C ASN A 184 -24.11 5.64 -24.80
N VAL A 185 -24.27 6.46 -23.76
CA VAL A 185 -23.70 7.81 -23.72
C VAL A 185 -22.21 7.66 -23.35
N THR A 186 -21.34 7.96 -24.29
CA THR A 186 -19.88 7.95 -24.09
C THR A 186 -19.34 9.30 -23.64
N GLU A 187 -20.06 10.39 -23.97
CA GLU A 187 -19.68 11.76 -23.59
C GLU A 187 -20.94 12.61 -23.43
N ALA A 188 -20.95 13.49 -22.43
CA ALA A 188 -21.97 14.50 -22.27
C ALA A 188 -21.38 15.90 -22.29
N TYR A 189 -22.09 16.84 -22.87
CA TYR A 189 -21.72 18.24 -22.94
C TYR A 189 -22.88 19.10 -22.47
N VAL A 190 -22.57 20.15 -21.71
CA VAL A 190 -23.54 21.18 -21.31
C VAL A 190 -23.16 22.47 -21.99
N LYS A 191 -24.14 23.12 -22.61
CA LYS A 191 -23.94 24.42 -23.23
C LYS A 191 -23.95 25.51 -22.16
N SER A 192 -22.85 26.27 -22.04
CA SER A 192 -22.76 27.42 -21.14
C SER A 192 -23.67 28.59 -21.61
N ASN A 193 -23.89 29.54 -20.74
CA ASN A 193 -24.67 30.76 -21.09
C ASN A 193 -24.04 31.54 -22.24
N ASP A 194 -22.74 31.41 -22.47
CA ASP A 194 -21.99 32.04 -23.56
C ASP A 194 -22.03 31.22 -24.86
N GLY A 195 -22.80 30.13 -24.88
CA GLY A 195 -22.97 29.29 -26.05
C GLY A 195 -21.86 28.25 -26.29
N VAL A 196 -20.90 28.11 -25.38
CA VAL A 196 -19.78 27.16 -25.48
C VAL A 196 -20.21 25.81 -24.90
N TRP A 197 -19.89 24.71 -25.61
CA TRP A 197 -20.12 23.35 -25.14
C TRP A 197 -18.98 22.93 -24.20
N ILE A 198 -19.32 22.57 -22.96
CA ILE A 198 -18.39 22.13 -21.92
C ILE A 198 -18.61 20.65 -21.67
N LYS A 199 -17.57 19.84 -21.86
CA LYS A 199 -17.59 18.39 -21.56
C LYS A 199 -17.80 18.19 -20.06
N GLN A 200 -18.70 17.28 -19.70
CA GLN A 200 -18.98 16.91 -18.32
C GLN A 200 -18.22 15.63 -17.99
N GLU A 201 -17.38 15.67 -16.97
CA GLU A 201 -16.63 14.51 -16.49
C GLU A 201 -17.46 13.64 -15.53
N ASP A 202 -18.53 14.20 -14.95
CA ASP A 202 -19.41 13.53 -13.99
C ASP A 202 -20.87 13.66 -14.43
N PHE A 203 -21.38 12.64 -15.09
CA PHE A 203 -22.76 12.59 -15.60
C PHE A 203 -23.82 12.63 -14.49
N THR A 204 -23.48 12.19 -13.28
CA THR A 204 -24.48 12.15 -12.19
C THR A 204 -24.94 13.52 -11.73
N LYS A 205 -24.17 14.56 -12.04
CA LYS A 205 -24.50 15.96 -11.69
C LYS A 205 -25.25 16.71 -12.78
N VAL A 206 -25.33 16.14 -13.99
CA VAL A 206 -25.89 16.83 -15.16
C VAL A 206 -27.38 16.61 -15.28
N PHE A 207 -27.91 15.50 -14.75
CA PHE A 207 -29.31 15.13 -14.89
C PHE A 207 -30.09 15.40 -13.61
N ASP A 208 -30.94 16.40 -13.68
CA ASP A 208 -31.93 16.71 -12.67
C ASP A 208 -33.24 16.03 -13.10
N GLU A 209 -33.76 15.11 -12.28
CA GLU A 209 -34.99 14.36 -12.57
C GLU A 209 -36.21 15.26 -12.82
N SER A 210 -36.14 16.52 -12.41
CA SER A 210 -37.18 17.54 -12.65
C SER A 210 -37.12 18.17 -14.05
N LYS A 211 -36.09 17.89 -14.86
CA LYS A 211 -35.88 18.50 -16.19
C LYS A 211 -36.06 17.48 -17.30
N THR A 212 -36.72 17.93 -18.36
CA THR A 212 -36.82 17.18 -19.60
C THR A 212 -35.62 17.51 -20.49
N TYR A 213 -34.83 16.52 -20.85
CA TYR A 213 -33.71 16.66 -21.77
C TYR A 213 -34.16 16.21 -23.16
N VAL A 214 -33.91 17.03 -24.15
CA VAL A 214 -34.22 16.72 -25.56
C VAL A 214 -32.89 16.47 -26.26
N ALA A 215 -32.77 15.34 -26.96
CA ALA A 215 -31.69 15.11 -27.90
C ALA A 215 -32.04 15.83 -29.22
N ASP A 216 -31.15 16.67 -29.70
CA ASP A 216 -31.25 17.29 -31.01
C ASP A 216 -30.77 16.36 -32.12
#